data_5135972ec57c36bb0d81c6dad6b0214e
#
_entry.id   5135972ec57c36bb0d81c6dad6b0214e
#
_cell.length_a   1.000
_cell.length_b   1.000
_cell.length_c   1.000
_cell.angle_alpha   90.00
_cell.angle_beta   90.00
_cell.angle_gamma   90.00
#
_symmetry.space_group_name_H-M   'P 1'
#
loop_
_entity.id
_entity.type
_entity.pdbx_description
1 polymer ?
#
loop_
_entity_poly.entity_id
_entity_poly.type
_entity_poly.pdbx_seq_one_letter_code
_entity_poly.pdbx_strand_id
1 'polypeptide(L)'
;RISYLGANNNILSAALVLQELEQMDAPLNTCKELYAQLGEGAKASSCGEIVNQRIQRLEKISRGSKAPDFTLPTLDGKTFTLSAMQGKVKIVDFWASWCGPCRLNNPVLRQLYADFHSKGLEIVNVSLDEKRDRWVEAVKQDKLVWTQVSSLKGWKDPVTQLYSITAIPAIFVLDADNNIIASGLHGEELKNFVSGLFAEKGAK
;
A
#
# COMPACT_ATOMS: atom_id res chain seq x y z
N ARG A 1 -10.11 -15.45 -23.68
CA ARG A 1 -10.68 -14.09 -23.43
C ARG A 1 -9.80 -13.00 -24.03
N ILE A 2 -8.48 -13.01 -23.79
CA ILE A 2 -7.53 -12.00 -24.32
C ILE A 2 -7.55 -11.94 -25.86
N SER A 3 -7.67 -13.07 -26.55
CA SER A 3 -7.78 -13.11 -28.04
C SER A 3 -9.07 -12.45 -28.56
N TYR A 4 -10.12 -12.40 -27.77
CA TYR A 4 -11.38 -11.73 -28.13
C TYR A 4 -11.23 -10.21 -28.14
N LEU A 5 -10.41 -9.64 -27.24
CA LEU A 5 -10.18 -8.20 -27.13
C LEU A 5 -9.51 -7.62 -28.36
N GLY A 6 -8.56 -8.36 -28.97
CA GLY A 6 -7.88 -7.93 -30.21
C GLY A 6 -8.77 -7.94 -31.46
N ALA A 7 -9.83 -8.78 -31.46
CA ALA A 7 -10.75 -8.94 -32.61
C ALA A 7 -11.99 -8.02 -32.54
N ASN A 8 -12.40 -7.57 -31.33
CA ASN A 8 -13.66 -6.85 -31.11
C ASN A 8 -13.43 -5.57 -30.29
N ASN A 9 -12.91 -4.57 -30.94
CA ASN A 9 -12.50 -3.30 -30.32
C ASN A 9 -13.69 -2.34 -30.09
N ASN A 10 -14.63 -2.72 -29.25
CA ASN A 10 -15.85 -1.97 -28.95
C ASN A 10 -16.00 -1.69 -27.44
N ILE A 11 -17.07 -0.97 -27.08
CA ILE A 11 -17.38 -0.62 -25.67
C ILE A 11 -17.48 -1.85 -24.75
N LEU A 12 -17.97 -2.98 -25.29
CA LEU A 12 -18.09 -4.23 -24.54
C LEU A 12 -16.69 -4.78 -24.15
N SER A 13 -15.67 -4.55 -24.97
CA SER A 13 -14.29 -4.95 -24.65
C SER A 13 -13.77 -4.24 -23.39
N ALA A 14 -14.06 -2.96 -23.22
CA ALA A 14 -13.68 -2.22 -22.02
C ALA A 14 -14.41 -2.74 -20.76
N ALA A 15 -15.69 -3.10 -20.87
CA ALA A 15 -16.44 -3.69 -19.75
C ALA A 15 -15.87 -5.06 -19.34
N LEU A 16 -15.48 -5.90 -20.31
CA LEU A 16 -14.84 -7.19 -20.04
C LEU A 16 -13.47 -7.04 -19.37
N VAL A 17 -12.66 -6.06 -19.83
CA VAL A 17 -11.37 -5.74 -19.21
C VAL A 17 -11.58 -5.28 -17.78
N LEU A 18 -12.51 -4.37 -17.53
CA LEU A 18 -12.81 -3.88 -16.18
C LEU A 18 -13.22 -5.02 -15.26
N GLN A 19 -14.14 -5.88 -15.70
CA GLN A 19 -14.59 -7.05 -14.94
C GLN A 19 -13.42 -8.00 -14.59
N GLU A 20 -12.54 -8.28 -15.55
CA GLU A 20 -11.36 -9.14 -15.34
C GLU A 20 -10.41 -8.53 -14.32
N LEU A 21 -10.11 -7.24 -14.45
CA LEU A 21 -9.21 -6.52 -13.53
C LEU A 21 -9.75 -6.46 -12.10
N GLU A 22 -11.07 -6.33 -11.92
CA GLU A 22 -11.70 -6.35 -10.61
C GLU A 22 -11.66 -7.73 -9.96
N GLN A 23 -11.92 -8.79 -10.73
CA GLN A 23 -11.90 -10.18 -10.23
C GLN A 23 -10.50 -10.64 -9.80
N MET A 24 -9.44 -10.16 -10.48
CA MET A 24 -8.06 -10.58 -10.24
C MET A 24 -7.33 -9.70 -9.23
N ASP A 25 -7.89 -8.57 -8.81
CA ASP A 25 -7.13 -7.48 -8.16
C ASP A 25 -5.80 -7.19 -8.91
N ALA A 26 -5.91 -6.99 -10.21
CA ALA A 26 -4.79 -7.03 -11.14
C ALA A 26 -3.73 -5.97 -10.85
N PRO A 27 -2.43 -6.32 -10.91
CA PRO A 27 -1.33 -5.38 -10.74
C PRO A 27 -1.22 -4.40 -11.90
N LEU A 28 -0.49 -3.30 -11.70
CA LEU A 28 -0.35 -2.18 -12.65
C LEU A 28 0.01 -2.64 -14.06
N ASN A 29 0.98 -3.55 -14.22
CA ASN A 29 1.43 -3.98 -15.54
C ASN A 29 0.31 -4.69 -16.31
N THR A 30 -0.42 -5.59 -15.66
CA THR A 30 -1.58 -6.27 -16.25
C THR A 30 -2.67 -5.27 -16.65
N CYS A 31 -2.95 -4.28 -15.80
CA CYS A 31 -3.90 -3.21 -16.14
C CYS A 31 -3.46 -2.46 -17.40
N LYS A 32 -2.19 -2.09 -17.52
CA LYS A 32 -1.63 -1.40 -18.69
C LYS A 32 -1.69 -2.26 -19.95
N GLU A 33 -1.31 -3.53 -19.86
CA GLU A 33 -1.30 -4.47 -20.98
C GLU A 33 -2.71 -4.67 -21.55
N LEU A 34 -3.71 -4.87 -20.70
CA LEU A 34 -5.09 -5.06 -21.13
C LEU A 34 -5.68 -3.75 -21.67
N TYR A 35 -5.41 -2.62 -21.04
CA TYR A 35 -5.86 -1.31 -21.51
C TYR A 35 -5.25 -0.92 -22.86
N ALA A 36 -3.97 -1.25 -23.09
CA ALA A 36 -3.30 -0.99 -24.37
C ALA A 36 -3.94 -1.71 -25.56
N GLN A 37 -4.58 -2.88 -25.31
CA GLN A 37 -5.29 -3.65 -26.35
C GLN A 37 -6.66 -3.06 -26.72
N LEU A 38 -7.18 -2.12 -25.93
CA LEU A 38 -8.45 -1.44 -26.22
C LEU A 38 -8.25 -0.38 -27.32
N GLY A 39 -9.21 -0.27 -28.24
CA GLY A 39 -9.21 0.82 -29.20
C GLY A 39 -9.81 2.10 -28.63
N GLU A 40 -9.69 3.15 -29.40
CA GLU A 40 -10.02 4.50 -28.94
C GLU A 40 -11.48 4.64 -28.47
N GLY A 41 -12.44 4.02 -29.16
CA GLY A 41 -13.86 4.04 -28.76
C GLY A 41 -14.09 3.30 -27.43
N ALA A 42 -13.38 2.18 -27.19
CA ALA A 42 -13.47 1.44 -25.94
C ALA A 42 -12.79 2.20 -24.79
N LYS A 43 -11.64 2.81 -25.03
CA LYS A 43 -10.91 3.67 -24.06
C LYS A 43 -11.73 4.89 -23.64
N ALA A 44 -12.44 5.52 -24.59
CA ALA A 44 -13.30 6.68 -24.34
C ALA A 44 -14.66 6.32 -23.68
N SER A 45 -14.97 5.05 -23.51
CA SER A 45 -16.18 4.62 -22.78
C SER A 45 -16.03 4.80 -21.28
N SER A 46 -17.14 4.83 -20.53
CA SER A 46 -17.12 4.91 -19.06
C SER A 46 -16.29 3.79 -18.43
N CYS A 47 -16.38 2.55 -18.95
CA CYS A 47 -15.56 1.43 -18.46
C CYS A 47 -14.06 1.65 -18.77
N GLY A 48 -13.73 2.15 -19.96
CA GLY A 48 -12.35 2.48 -20.33
C GLY A 48 -11.77 3.58 -19.45
N GLU A 49 -12.53 4.60 -19.14
CA GLU A 49 -12.14 5.66 -18.22
C GLU A 49 -11.90 5.15 -16.80
N ILE A 50 -12.74 4.23 -16.29
CA ILE A 50 -12.54 3.59 -14.98
C ILE A 50 -11.23 2.80 -14.96
N VAL A 51 -10.95 2.02 -16.01
CA VAL A 51 -9.67 1.28 -16.12
C VAL A 51 -8.49 2.25 -16.14
N ASN A 52 -8.57 3.32 -16.90
CA ASN A 52 -7.51 4.35 -16.96
C ASN A 52 -7.29 5.02 -15.60
N GLN A 53 -8.35 5.39 -14.89
CA GLN A 53 -8.25 5.94 -13.54
C GLN A 53 -7.62 4.96 -12.55
N ARG A 54 -7.90 3.64 -12.68
CA ARG A 54 -7.23 2.61 -11.89
C ARG A 54 -5.73 2.59 -12.19
N ILE A 55 -5.33 2.61 -13.47
CA ILE A 55 -3.92 2.68 -13.87
C ILE A 55 -3.24 3.90 -13.26
N GLN A 56 -3.82 5.09 -13.40
CA GLN A 56 -3.26 6.32 -12.84
C GLN A 56 -3.11 6.27 -11.31
N ARG A 57 -4.05 5.64 -10.59
CA ARG A 57 -3.93 5.43 -9.14
C ARG A 57 -2.79 4.49 -8.80
N LEU A 58 -2.69 3.35 -9.48
CA LEU A 58 -1.63 2.35 -9.26
C LEU A 58 -0.23 2.90 -9.63
N GLU A 59 -0.14 3.76 -10.65
CA GLU A 59 1.11 4.45 -11.00
C GLU A 59 1.63 5.32 -9.85
N LYS A 60 0.74 6.04 -9.16
CA LYS A 60 1.10 6.90 -8.03
C LYS A 60 1.69 6.14 -6.84
N ILE A 61 1.40 4.84 -6.74
CA ILE A 61 1.90 3.96 -5.66
C ILE A 61 2.85 2.88 -6.17
N SER A 62 3.34 3.00 -7.40
CA SER A 62 4.29 2.06 -7.97
C SER A 62 5.71 2.31 -7.47
N ARG A 63 6.57 1.30 -7.61
CA ARG A 63 8.00 1.44 -7.28
C ARG A 63 8.63 2.58 -8.08
N GLY A 64 9.37 3.45 -7.39
CA GLY A 64 10.00 4.65 -7.92
C GLY A 64 9.14 5.92 -7.84
N SER A 65 7.83 5.79 -7.58
CA SER A 65 6.97 6.96 -7.37
C SER A 65 7.12 7.50 -5.94
N LYS A 66 6.88 8.78 -5.78
CA LYS A 66 6.78 9.38 -4.45
C LYS A 66 5.49 8.92 -3.77
N ALA A 67 5.60 8.38 -2.56
CA ALA A 67 4.45 7.97 -1.77
C ALA A 67 3.50 9.15 -1.57
N PRO A 68 2.20 8.98 -1.81
CA PRO A 68 1.21 10.02 -1.56
C PRO A 68 1.25 10.47 -0.11
N ASP A 69 1.34 11.78 0.13
CA ASP A 69 1.37 12.33 1.49
C ASP A 69 -0.01 12.24 2.14
N PHE A 70 -0.02 12.01 3.45
CA PHE A 70 -1.24 12.00 4.24
C PHE A 70 -1.01 12.52 5.65
N THR A 71 -2.09 12.97 6.27
CA THR A 71 -2.10 13.45 7.65
C THR A 71 -3.22 12.78 8.41
N LEU A 72 -2.88 12.10 9.51
CA LEU A 72 -3.82 11.38 10.38
C LEU A 72 -3.50 11.61 11.86
N PRO A 73 -4.50 11.49 12.74
CA PRO A 73 -4.28 11.56 14.18
C PRO A 73 -3.58 10.29 14.69
N THR A 74 -2.68 10.50 15.66
CA THR A 74 -1.99 9.45 16.41
C THR A 74 -2.84 8.93 17.58
N LEU A 75 -2.37 7.84 18.22
CA LEU A 75 -3.03 7.31 19.44
C LEU A 75 -3.12 8.32 20.59
N ASP A 76 -2.14 9.21 20.74
CA ASP A 76 -2.09 10.26 21.77
C ASP A 76 -2.81 11.56 21.32
N GLY A 77 -3.48 11.53 20.17
CA GLY A 77 -4.27 12.65 19.65
C GLY A 77 -3.47 13.74 18.94
N LYS A 78 -2.16 13.55 18.75
CA LYS A 78 -1.33 14.45 17.95
C LYS A 78 -1.59 14.22 16.46
N THR A 79 -1.06 15.11 15.64
CA THR A 79 -1.10 14.99 14.19
C THR A 79 0.19 14.39 13.67
N PHE A 80 0.08 13.35 12.83
CA PHE A 80 1.18 12.77 12.07
C PHE A 80 1.00 13.11 10.60
N THR A 81 2.08 13.51 9.93
CA THR A 81 2.14 13.71 8.48
C THR A 81 3.30 12.88 7.92
N LEU A 82 3.06 12.08 6.87
CA LEU A 82 4.08 11.19 6.32
C LEU A 82 5.31 11.94 5.82
N SER A 83 5.13 13.09 5.16
CA SER A 83 6.26 13.91 4.67
C SER A 83 7.15 14.46 5.77
N ALA A 84 6.65 14.58 7.00
CA ALA A 84 7.45 14.99 8.16
C ALA A 84 8.18 13.83 8.85
N MET A 85 7.88 12.57 8.50
CA MET A 85 8.51 11.38 9.06
C MET A 85 9.97 11.31 8.64
N GLN A 86 10.88 11.29 9.60
CA GLN A 86 12.32 11.18 9.34
C GLN A 86 12.75 9.70 9.38
N GLY A 87 13.67 9.31 8.51
CA GLY A 87 14.20 7.95 8.46
C GLY A 87 14.96 7.69 7.15
N LYS A 88 15.95 6.80 7.17
CA LYS A 88 16.67 6.33 5.97
C LYS A 88 15.86 5.33 5.17
N VAL A 89 15.08 4.52 5.87
CA VAL A 89 14.09 3.56 5.36
C VAL A 89 12.85 3.72 6.19
N LYS A 90 11.68 3.77 5.54
CA LYS A 90 10.40 3.94 6.21
C LYS A 90 9.44 2.84 5.78
N ILE A 91 8.64 2.36 6.70
CA ILE A 91 7.58 1.38 6.42
C ILE A 91 6.23 2.03 6.72
N VAL A 92 5.33 2.02 5.75
CA VAL A 92 3.92 2.35 5.93
C VAL A 92 3.14 1.05 5.85
N ASP A 93 2.51 0.64 6.95
CA ASP A 93 1.77 -0.61 7.06
C ASP A 93 0.30 -0.35 7.32
N PHE A 94 -0.56 -0.73 6.38
CA PHE A 94 -2.01 -0.69 6.53
C PHE A 94 -2.49 -1.98 7.17
N TRP A 95 -3.14 -1.85 8.34
CA TRP A 95 -3.55 -2.98 9.15
C TRP A 95 -4.86 -2.73 9.91
N ALA A 96 -5.29 -3.67 10.72
CA ALA A 96 -6.37 -3.47 11.71
C ALA A 96 -6.27 -4.48 12.84
N SER A 97 -6.89 -4.18 13.98
CA SER A 97 -6.95 -5.07 15.15
C SER A 97 -7.64 -6.41 14.85
N TRP A 98 -8.60 -6.41 13.94
CA TRP A 98 -9.35 -7.58 13.49
C TRP A 98 -8.68 -8.34 12.33
N CYS A 99 -7.60 -7.83 11.76
CA CYS A 99 -6.87 -8.47 10.66
C CYS A 99 -5.90 -9.54 11.20
N GLY A 100 -6.29 -10.79 11.17
CA GLY A 100 -5.46 -11.91 11.62
C GLY A 100 -4.09 -11.97 10.92
N PRO A 101 -4.02 -11.98 9.58
CA PRO A 101 -2.75 -11.97 8.86
C PRO A 101 -1.84 -10.78 9.19
N CYS A 102 -2.41 -9.57 9.43
CA CYS A 102 -1.64 -8.41 9.83
C CYS A 102 -0.97 -8.65 11.19
N ARG A 103 -1.73 -9.19 12.14
CA ARG A 103 -1.23 -9.49 13.48
C ARG A 103 -0.15 -10.57 13.48
N LEU A 104 -0.24 -11.54 12.57
CA LEU A 104 0.82 -12.54 12.35
C LEU A 104 2.10 -11.93 11.77
N ASN A 105 2.02 -10.80 11.05
CA ASN A 105 3.18 -10.08 10.53
C ASN A 105 3.82 -9.13 11.56
N ASN A 106 3.10 -8.70 12.60
CA ASN A 106 3.59 -7.78 13.63
C ASN A 106 4.90 -8.22 14.33
N PRO A 107 5.15 -9.52 14.64
CA PRO A 107 6.44 -9.97 15.14
C PRO A 107 7.62 -9.66 14.22
N VAL A 108 7.43 -9.74 12.89
CA VAL A 108 8.47 -9.40 11.91
C VAL A 108 8.77 -7.90 11.95
N LEU A 109 7.74 -7.05 11.97
CA LEU A 109 7.90 -5.59 12.11
C LEU A 109 8.62 -5.22 13.41
N ARG A 110 8.28 -5.88 14.53
CA ARG A 110 8.99 -5.66 15.82
C ARG A 110 10.46 -6.03 15.74
N GLN A 111 10.79 -7.16 15.11
CA GLN A 111 12.17 -7.58 14.96
C GLN A 111 12.94 -6.57 14.10
N LEU A 112 12.38 -6.17 12.94
CA LEU A 112 12.98 -5.15 12.07
C LEU A 112 13.20 -3.82 12.81
N TYR A 113 12.21 -3.37 13.58
CA TYR A 113 12.32 -2.15 14.35
C TYR A 113 13.42 -2.25 15.41
N ALA A 114 13.49 -3.36 16.15
CA ALA A 114 14.55 -3.59 17.14
C ALA A 114 15.95 -3.60 16.52
N ASP A 115 16.11 -4.21 15.35
CA ASP A 115 17.42 -4.38 14.68
C ASP A 115 17.92 -3.12 13.97
N PHE A 116 16.99 -2.27 13.47
CA PHE A 116 17.34 -1.21 12.53
C PHE A 116 16.83 0.20 12.89
N HIS A 117 15.99 0.38 13.92
CA HIS A 117 15.53 1.73 14.31
C HIS A 117 16.70 2.67 14.62
N SER A 118 17.68 2.21 15.39
CA SER A 118 18.90 3.00 15.70
C SER A 118 19.76 3.33 14.47
N LYS A 119 19.54 2.59 13.36
CA LYS A 119 20.23 2.79 12.08
C LYS A 119 19.40 3.65 11.10
N GLY A 120 18.18 4.03 11.49
CA GLY A 120 17.31 4.92 10.71
C GLY A 120 16.11 4.23 10.05
N LEU A 121 15.68 3.06 10.54
CA LEU A 121 14.36 2.51 10.18
C LEU A 121 13.27 3.17 10.98
N GLU A 122 12.23 3.64 10.31
CA GLU A 122 11.00 4.11 10.93
C GLU A 122 9.78 3.36 10.41
N ILE A 123 8.79 3.19 11.27
CA ILE A 123 7.53 2.51 10.93
C ILE A 123 6.35 3.39 11.32
N VAL A 124 5.35 3.47 10.46
CA VAL A 124 4.03 3.98 10.78
C VAL A 124 2.98 2.94 10.40
N ASN A 125 2.11 2.61 11.35
CA ASN A 125 0.97 1.75 11.09
C ASN A 125 -0.29 2.63 10.90
N VAL A 126 -0.97 2.45 9.77
CA VAL A 126 -2.25 3.09 9.45
C VAL A 126 -3.36 2.09 9.75
N SER A 127 -4.09 2.30 10.81
CA SER A 127 -5.15 1.38 11.23
C SER A 127 -6.48 1.68 10.54
N LEU A 128 -7.11 0.62 10.00
CA LEU A 128 -8.46 0.60 9.44
C LEU A 128 -9.53 0.23 10.49
N ASP A 129 -9.22 0.40 11.77
CA ASP A 129 -10.20 0.21 12.82
C ASP A 129 -11.24 1.34 12.83
N GLU A 130 -12.49 0.99 13.18
CA GLU A 130 -13.57 1.96 13.42
C GLU A 130 -13.80 2.21 14.92
N LYS A 131 -13.19 1.37 15.78
CA LYS A 131 -13.31 1.44 17.23
C LYS A 131 -11.94 1.64 17.87
N ARG A 132 -11.76 2.81 18.49
CA ARG A 132 -10.50 3.20 19.10
C ARG A 132 -10.02 2.24 20.20
N ASP A 133 -10.91 1.75 21.03
CA ASP A 133 -10.61 0.84 22.13
C ASP A 133 -9.97 -0.47 21.63
N ARG A 134 -10.52 -1.06 20.57
CA ARG A 134 -9.98 -2.28 19.95
C ARG A 134 -8.61 -2.06 19.32
N TRP A 135 -8.44 -0.93 18.63
CA TRP A 135 -7.15 -0.54 18.06
C TRP A 135 -6.08 -0.39 19.15
N VAL A 136 -6.38 0.40 20.20
CA VAL A 136 -5.46 0.61 21.34
C VAL A 136 -5.07 -0.72 22.00
N GLU A 137 -6.06 -1.59 22.26
CA GLU A 137 -5.82 -2.89 22.86
C GLU A 137 -4.91 -3.78 22.00
N ALA A 138 -5.15 -3.83 20.68
CA ALA A 138 -4.32 -4.59 19.76
C ALA A 138 -2.88 -4.05 19.69
N VAL A 139 -2.69 -2.73 19.62
CA VAL A 139 -1.37 -2.09 19.66
C VAL A 139 -0.60 -2.51 20.91
N LYS A 140 -1.27 -2.52 22.07
CA LYS A 140 -0.69 -2.93 23.36
C LYS A 140 -0.35 -4.42 23.39
N GLN A 141 -1.29 -5.28 22.96
CA GLN A 141 -1.10 -6.73 22.93
C GLN A 141 0.06 -7.12 22.02
N ASP A 142 0.13 -6.53 20.84
CA ASP A 142 1.17 -6.82 19.86
C ASP A 142 2.47 -6.05 20.13
N LYS A 143 2.51 -5.20 21.17
CA LYS A 143 3.69 -4.41 21.59
C LYS A 143 4.27 -3.58 20.46
N LEU A 144 3.40 -2.83 19.74
CA LEU A 144 3.78 -1.97 18.63
C LEU A 144 4.24 -0.61 19.19
N VAL A 145 5.54 -0.39 19.26
CA VAL A 145 6.16 0.76 19.94
C VAL A 145 6.37 1.99 19.06
N TRP A 146 6.14 1.86 17.75
CA TRP A 146 6.28 2.93 16.77
C TRP A 146 4.97 3.66 16.52
N THR A 147 5.00 4.66 15.64
CA THR A 147 3.87 5.54 15.35
C THR A 147 2.65 4.76 14.86
N GLN A 148 1.52 5.00 15.49
CA GLN A 148 0.23 4.41 15.17
C GLN A 148 -0.75 5.53 14.84
N VAL A 149 -1.40 5.46 13.67
CA VAL A 149 -2.34 6.47 13.19
C VAL A 149 -3.65 5.85 12.70
N SER A 150 -4.76 6.57 12.86
CA SER A 150 -6.07 6.17 12.33
C SER A 150 -7.03 7.33 12.30
N SER A 151 -7.88 7.40 11.28
CA SER A 151 -9.06 8.28 11.27
C SER A 151 -10.28 7.65 11.93
N LEU A 152 -10.22 6.36 12.28
CA LEU A 152 -11.33 5.53 12.74
C LEU A 152 -12.51 5.44 11.74
N LYS A 153 -12.21 5.57 10.43
CA LYS A 153 -13.21 5.49 9.34
C LYS A 153 -13.17 4.15 8.59
N GLY A 154 -12.32 3.23 9.02
CA GLY A 154 -12.18 1.92 8.37
C GLY A 154 -11.84 2.07 6.88
N TRP A 155 -12.47 1.28 6.03
CA TRP A 155 -12.32 1.33 4.58
C TRP A 155 -12.77 2.65 3.92
N LYS A 156 -13.52 3.51 4.64
CA LYS A 156 -13.95 4.83 4.17
C LYS A 156 -12.90 5.92 4.38
N ASP A 157 -11.74 5.59 4.94
CA ASP A 157 -10.65 6.54 5.10
C ASP A 157 -10.13 6.94 3.71
N PRO A 158 -10.01 8.24 3.38
CA PRO A 158 -9.45 8.69 2.11
C PRO A 158 -8.05 8.14 1.80
N VAL A 159 -7.26 7.82 2.84
CA VAL A 159 -5.91 7.27 2.68
C VAL A 159 -5.95 5.87 2.04
N THR A 160 -6.99 5.07 2.31
CA THR A 160 -7.15 3.76 1.64
C THR A 160 -7.32 3.91 0.13
N GLN A 161 -8.10 4.91 -0.32
CA GLN A 161 -8.26 5.21 -1.75
C GLN A 161 -6.99 5.79 -2.35
N LEU A 162 -6.32 6.68 -1.61
CA LEU A 162 -5.07 7.32 -2.02
C LEU A 162 -3.97 6.29 -2.33
N TYR A 163 -3.88 5.23 -1.51
CA TYR A 163 -2.95 4.12 -1.66
C TYR A 163 -3.54 2.91 -2.39
N SER A 164 -4.75 3.03 -2.94
CA SER A 164 -5.46 1.93 -3.64
C SER A 164 -5.52 0.65 -2.81
N ILE A 165 -5.77 0.76 -1.49
CA ILE A 165 -5.83 -0.38 -0.58
C ILE A 165 -7.17 -1.09 -0.77
N THR A 166 -7.11 -2.32 -1.25
CA THR A 166 -8.26 -3.22 -1.47
C THR A 166 -8.29 -4.36 -0.47
N ALA A 167 -7.13 -4.70 0.11
CA ALA A 167 -6.96 -5.71 1.14
C ALA A 167 -5.86 -5.32 2.12
N ILE A 168 -5.87 -5.89 3.31
CA ILE A 168 -4.82 -5.77 4.33
C ILE A 168 -4.35 -7.17 4.79
N PRO A 169 -3.05 -7.33 5.14
CA PRO A 169 -2.02 -6.29 5.28
C PRO A 169 -1.57 -5.71 3.93
N ALA A 170 -1.27 -4.40 3.89
CA ALA A 170 -0.68 -3.74 2.74
C ALA A 170 0.51 -2.89 3.20
N ILE A 171 1.71 -3.25 2.77
CA ILE A 171 2.97 -2.67 3.23
C ILE A 171 3.67 -1.98 2.08
N PHE A 172 4.11 -0.75 2.34
CA PHE A 172 4.97 0.04 1.46
C PHE A 172 6.28 0.32 2.18
N VAL A 173 7.41 0.07 1.49
CA VAL A 173 8.74 0.43 1.96
C VAL A 173 9.19 1.65 1.18
N LEU A 174 9.61 2.70 1.89
CA LEU A 174 10.01 3.98 1.32
C LEU A 174 11.48 4.26 1.64
N ASP A 175 12.12 5.05 0.77
CA ASP A 175 13.44 5.63 1.04
C ASP A 175 13.34 6.90 1.91
N ALA A 176 14.49 7.57 2.12
CA ALA A 176 14.56 8.82 2.89
C ALA A 176 13.71 9.94 2.29
N ASP A 177 13.57 9.98 0.98
CA ASP A 177 12.83 11.00 0.24
C ASP A 177 11.35 10.66 0.05
N ASN A 178 10.87 9.60 0.70
CA ASN A 178 9.52 9.04 0.56
C ASN A 178 9.21 8.45 -0.84
N ASN A 179 10.21 8.02 -1.60
CA ASN A 179 9.94 7.25 -2.81
C ASN A 179 9.65 5.79 -2.42
N ILE A 180 8.67 5.18 -3.06
CA ILE A 180 8.30 3.77 -2.86
C ILE A 180 9.40 2.91 -3.49
N ILE A 181 10.11 2.13 -2.68
CA ILE A 181 11.17 1.22 -3.14
C ILE A 181 10.69 -0.23 -3.20
N ALA A 182 9.64 -0.58 -2.45
CA ALA A 182 8.94 -1.86 -2.55
C ALA A 182 7.51 -1.75 -1.98
N SER A 183 6.63 -2.67 -2.39
CA SER A 183 5.29 -2.83 -1.83
C SER A 183 4.87 -4.29 -1.85
N GLY A 184 3.89 -4.66 -0.99
CA GLY A 184 3.31 -6.00 -0.95
C GLY A 184 4.21 -7.08 -0.33
N LEU A 185 5.33 -6.71 0.29
CA LEU A 185 6.23 -7.66 0.97
C LEU A 185 5.71 -7.98 2.39
N HIS A 186 5.80 -9.25 2.79
CA HIS A 186 5.37 -9.73 4.11
C HIS A 186 6.35 -10.76 4.66
N GLY A 187 6.30 -11.01 5.98
CA GLY A 187 7.06 -12.07 6.62
C GLY A 187 8.56 -12.00 6.31
N GLU A 188 9.14 -13.15 5.93
CA GLU A 188 10.57 -13.26 5.64
C GLU A 188 11.00 -12.45 4.40
N GLU A 189 10.13 -12.26 3.41
CA GLU A 189 10.45 -11.42 2.24
C GLU A 189 10.68 -9.96 2.66
N LEU A 190 9.78 -9.42 3.48
CA LEU A 190 9.94 -8.06 4.03
C LEU A 190 11.21 -7.96 4.86
N LYS A 191 11.46 -8.95 5.73
CA LYS A 191 12.64 -8.99 6.60
C LYS A 191 13.93 -9.00 5.78
N ASN A 192 14.03 -9.86 4.78
CA ASN A 192 15.21 -9.99 3.93
C ASN A 192 15.45 -8.71 3.11
N PHE A 193 14.38 -8.14 2.53
CA PHE A 193 14.48 -6.90 1.76
C PHE A 193 14.99 -5.75 2.61
N VAL A 194 14.38 -5.49 3.76
CA VAL A 194 14.78 -4.39 4.66
C VAL A 194 16.17 -4.61 5.23
N SER A 195 16.52 -5.83 5.65
CA SER A 195 17.85 -6.16 6.15
C SER A 195 18.94 -5.90 5.09
N GLY A 196 18.68 -6.25 3.82
CA GLY A 196 19.56 -5.98 2.69
C GLY A 196 19.85 -4.49 2.51
N LEU A 197 18.84 -3.61 2.66
CA LEU A 197 19.03 -2.15 2.55
C LEU A 197 20.00 -1.57 3.60
N PHE A 198 20.07 -2.18 4.77
CA PHE A 198 20.99 -1.75 5.83
C PHE A 198 22.35 -2.44 5.75
N ALA A 199 22.47 -3.60 5.11
CA ALA A 199 23.73 -4.29 4.88
C ALA A 199 24.58 -3.58 3.81
N GLU A 200 23.99 -3.17 2.68
CA GLU A 200 24.66 -2.50 1.57
C GLU A 200 25.23 -1.11 1.93
N LYS A 201 24.63 -0.41 2.90
CA LYS A 201 25.07 0.94 3.35
C LYS A 201 26.15 0.91 4.42
N GLY A 202 26.55 -0.28 4.91
CA GLY A 202 27.65 -0.46 5.87
C GLY A 202 29.01 -0.74 5.24
N ALA A 203 29.09 -0.84 3.90
CA ALA A 203 30.30 -1.20 3.15
C ALA A 203 30.97 0.00 2.44
N LYS A 204 30.70 1.24 2.89
CA LYS A 204 31.39 2.45 2.40
C LYS A 204 32.02 3.25 3.54
#